data_76b394c548f17ccbd9473f339f295556
#
_entry.id   76b394c548f17ccbd9473f339f295556
#
_cell.length_a   1.000
_cell.length_b   1.000
_cell.length_c   1.000
_cell.angle_alpha   90.00
_cell.angle_beta   90.00
_cell.angle_gamma   90.00
#
_symmetry.space_group_name_H-M   'P 1'
#
loop_
_entity.id
_entity.type
_entity.pdbx_description
1 polymer ?
#
loop_
_entity_poly.entity_id
_entity_poly.type
_entity_poly.pdbx_seq_one_letter_code
_entity_poly.pdbx_strand_id
1 'polypeptide(L)'
;MSSSAFNRIIDATKDFCSKNNRNPAYNHIRLEFHSDSDEVVAIGIDGFRMSVEHAVATSEEDFVIYVKGNVKLPANSNALFELVGDEAIIRCNGFIFGYKQPEGEFLDWEKVIPESEIQYRIGFNGDYLLSALQAAKKSVGSSFKNAVILEFRSPTEPILLRTNKDDVKMVLPIKIKE
;
A
#
# COMPACT_ATOMS: atom_id res chain seq x y z
N MET A 1 -4.22 -4.36 18.67
CA MET A 1 -5.02 -3.56 17.70
C MET A 1 -6.35 -4.23 17.36
N SER A 2 -7.33 -3.48 16.82
CA SER A 2 -8.59 -4.10 16.36
C SER A 2 -8.41 -4.90 15.07
N SER A 3 -9.16 -6.00 14.91
CA SER A 3 -9.16 -6.81 13.69
C SER A 3 -9.64 -6.04 12.45
N SER A 4 -10.54 -5.08 12.61
CA SER A 4 -11.01 -4.22 11.52
C SER A 4 -9.88 -3.33 10.99
N ALA A 5 -9.12 -2.68 11.89
CA ALA A 5 -7.97 -1.86 11.51
C ALA A 5 -6.88 -2.71 10.84
N PHE A 6 -6.57 -3.89 11.40
CA PHE A 6 -5.63 -4.83 10.79
C PHE A 6 -6.06 -5.23 9.37
N ASN A 7 -7.28 -5.73 9.21
CA ASN A 7 -7.78 -6.17 7.90
C ASN A 7 -7.76 -5.04 6.88
N ARG A 8 -8.08 -3.80 7.29
CA ARG A 8 -8.03 -2.61 6.42
C ARG A 8 -6.63 -2.35 5.89
N ILE A 9 -5.62 -2.27 6.78
CA ILE A 9 -4.24 -1.98 6.36
C ILE A 9 -3.64 -3.12 5.53
N ILE A 10 -3.97 -4.38 5.85
CA ILE A 10 -3.56 -5.53 5.05
C ILE A 10 -4.19 -5.50 3.64
N ASP A 11 -5.50 -5.24 3.56
CA ASP A 11 -6.20 -5.18 2.27
C ASP A 11 -5.69 -4.03 1.38
N ALA A 12 -5.32 -2.89 1.95
CA ALA A 12 -4.76 -1.75 1.22
C ALA A 12 -3.29 -1.97 0.77
N THR A 13 -2.54 -2.83 1.48
CA THR A 13 -1.09 -2.98 1.28
C THR A 13 -0.71 -4.23 0.47
N LYS A 14 -1.49 -5.32 0.59
CA LYS A 14 -1.13 -6.65 0.05
C LYS A 14 -0.81 -6.68 -1.45
N ASP A 15 -1.48 -5.86 -2.26
CA ASP A 15 -1.29 -5.84 -3.72
C ASP A 15 -0.01 -5.11 -4.14
N PHE A 16 0.67 -4.47 -3.20
CA PHE A 16 1.96 -3.82 -3.38
C PHE A 16 3.13 -4.74 -3.02
N CYS A 17 2.89 -5.89 -2.42
CA CYS A 17 3.92 -6.88 -2.18
C CYS A 17 4.28 -7.62 -3.47
N SER A 18 5.55 -7.97 -3.61
CA SER A 18 5.99 -8.82 -4.72
C SER A 18 5.49 -10.25 -4.52
N LYS A 19 5.19 -10.94 -5.61
CA LYS A 19 4.78 -12.35 -5.56
C LYS A 19 5.98 -13.30 -5.53
N ASN A 20 7.08 -12.93 -6.17
CA ASN A 20 8.26 -13.78 -6.37
C ASN A 20 9.55 -12.94 -6.43
N ASN A 21 9.78 -12.07 -5.44
CA ASN A 21 11.05 -11.35 -5.36
C ASN A 21 12.16 -12.27 -4.85
N ARG A 22 13.40 -12.04 -5.31
CA ARG A 22 14.59 -12.72 -4.79
C ARG A 22 14.87 -12.38 -3.33
N ASN A 23 14.47 -11.18 -2.89
CA ASN A 23 14.45 -10.82 -1.48
C ASN A 23 13.10 -11.23 -0.87
N PRO A 24 13.05 -12.26 0.00
CA PRO A 24 11.81 -12.78 0.56
C PRO A 24 11.03 -11.76 1.39
N ALA A 25 11.69 -10.75 1.96
CA ALA A 25 11.04 -9.69 2.74
C ALA A 25 9.99 -8.93 1.91
N TYR A 26 10.24 -8.71 0.60
CA TYR A 26 9.30 -8.02 -0.30
C TYR A 26 8.08 -8.85 -0.70
N ASN A 27 8.04 -10.14 -0.37
CA ASN A 27 6.89 -11.00 -0.59
C ASN A 27 5.90 -10.96 0.58
N HIS A 28 6.17 -10.11 1.58
CA HIS A 28 5.39 -9.95 2.81
C HIS A 28 5.06 -8.48 3.05
N ILE A 29 4.03 -8.25 3.83
CA ILE A 29 3.75 -6.94 4.40
C ILE A 29 4.60 -6.80 5.66
N ARG A 30 5.39 -5.74 5.75
CA ARG A 30 6.11 -5.35 6.96
C ARG A 30 5.19 -4.55 7.85
N LEU A 31 5.10 -4.91 9.11
CA LEU A 31 4.38 -4.19 10.16
C LEU A 31 5.39 -3.67 11.18
N GLU A 32 5.46 -2.37 11.35
CA GLU A 32 6.30 -1.68 12.32
C GLU A 32 5.42 -1.16 13.45
N PHE A 33 5.61 -1.65 14.65
CA PHE A 33 4.91 -1.22 15.84
C PHE A 33 5.74 -0.19 16.58
N HIS A 34 5.14 0.96 16.89
CA HIS A 34 5.78 2.08 17.57
C HIS A 34 5.12 2.30 18.93
N SER A 35 5.91 2.16 19.99
CA SER A 35 5.43 2.24 21.37
C SER A 35 5.17 3.67 21.85
N ASP A 36 5.88 4.65 21.31
CA ASP A 36 5.78 6.06 21.67
C ASP A 36 4.56 6.76 21.06
N SER A 37 4.04 6.27 19.93
CA SER A 37 2.92 6.85 19.19
C SER A 37 1.64 6.01 19.20
N ASP A 38 1.64 4.83 19.83
CA ASP A 38 0.53 3.89 19.78
C ASP A 38 0.10 3.56 18.33
N GLU A 39 1.06 3.38 17.45
CA GLU A 39 0.84 3.21 16.03
C GLU A 39 1.46 1.92 15.48
N VAL A 40 0.83 1.39 14.45
CA VAL A 40 1.43 0.39 13.56
C VAL A 40 1.43 0.92 12.13
N VAL A 41 2.58 0.80 11.47
CA VAL A 41 2.75 1.14 10.06
C VAL A 41 2.86 -0.16 9.26
N ALA A 42 2.02 -0.31 8.23
CA ALA A 42 2.03 -1.44 7.32
C ALA A 42 2.63 -1.02 5.98
N ILE A 43 3.69 -1.68 5.54
CA ILE A 43 4.42 -1.34 4.32
C ILE A 43 4.43 -2.54 3.37
N GLY A 44 4.01 -2.30 2.13
CA GLY A 44 4.15 -3.24 1.00
C GLY A 44 4.94 -2.60 -0.12
N ILE A 45 5.88 -3.35 -0.71
CA ILE A 45 6.72 -2.88 -1.80
C ILE A 45 7.04 -4.01 -2.78
N ASP A 46 7.09 -3.71 -4.08
CA ASP A 46 7.48 -4.67 -5.11
C ASP A 46 8.70 -4.20 -5.96
N GLY A 47 9.32 -3.08 -5.56
CA GLY A 47 10.45 -2.46 -6.26
C GLY A 47 10.04 -1.41 -7.32
N PHE A 48 8.75 -1.28 -7.64
CA PHE A 48 8.20 -0.29 -8.57
C PHE A 48 7.18 0.64 -7.93
N ARG A 49 6.55 0.20 -6.88
CA ARG A 49 5.51 0.91 -6.15
C ARG A 49 5.50 0.50 -4.68
N MET A 50 4.95 1.35 -3.84
CA MET A 50 4.88 1.16 -2.40
C MET A 50 3.51 1.61 -1.89
N SER A 51 3.01 0.93 -0.87
CA SER A 51 1.88 1.36 -0.04
C SER A 51 2.35 1.44 1.40
N VAL A 52 1.99 2.52 2.07
CA VAL A 52 2.21 2.74 3.50
C VAL A 52 0.86 3.07 4.12
N GLU A 53 0.46 2.29 5.10
CA GLU A 53 -0.83 2.42 5.80
C GLU A 53 -0.61 2.48 7.31
N HIS A 54 -1.36 3.34 7.98
CA HIS A 54 -1.28 3.58 9.39
C HIS A 54 -2.53 3.11 10.14
N ALA A 55 -2.33 2.54 11.34
CA ALA A 55 -3.42 2.18 12.23
C ALA A 55 -3.01 2.32 13.70
N VAL A 56 -3.99 2.49 14.59
CA VAL A 56 -3.75 2.53 16.04
C VAL A 56 -3.47 1.13 16.56
N ALA A 57 -2.35 0.99 17.26
CA ALA A 57 -1.93 -0.25 17.91
C ALA A 57 -1.06 0.08 19.11
N THR A 58 -1.53 -0.21 20.32
CA THR A 58 -0.73 -0.08 21.53
C THR A 58 0.35 -1.15 21.58
N SER A 59 1.58 -0.75 21.85
CA SER A 59 2.73 -1.62 22.06
C SER A 59 3.56 -1.14 23.25
N GLU A 60 4.18 -2.07 24.01
CA GLU A 60 5.09 -1.73 25.10
C GLU A 60 6.51 -1.43 24.61
N GLU A 61 6.86 -1.93 23.43
CA GLU A 61 8.16 -1.74 22.80
C GLU A 61 8.02 -1.65 21.28
N ASP A 62 9.03 -1.09 20.63
CA ASP A 62 9.11 -1.06 19.16
C ASP A 62 9.53 -2.43 18.66
N PHE A 63 8.79 -2.96 17.70
CA PHE A 63 9.16 -4.19 17.02
C PHE A 63 8.61 -4.25 15.60
N VAL A 64 9.19 -5.15 14.82
CA VAL A 64 8.82 -5.34 13.41
C VAL A 64 8.47 -6.81 13.19
N ILE A 65 7.37 -7.04 12.50
CA ILE A 65 7.00 -8.37 12.00
C ILE A 65 6.61 -8.33 10.53
N TYR A 66 6.71 -9.47 9.89
CA TYR A 66 6.29 -9.68 8.50
C TYR A 66 5.13 -10.65 8.45
N VAL A 67 4.10 -10.29 7.69
CA VAL A 67 2.90 -11.11 7.51
C VAL A 67 2.57 -11.27 6.03
N LYS A 68 1.87 -12.35 5.69
CA LYS A 68 1.39 -12.55 4.31
C LYS A 68 0.10 -11.77 4.07
N GLY A 69 -0.08 -11.25 2.86
CA GLY A 69 -1.25 -10.47 2.50
C GLY A 69 -2.59 -11.23 2.46
N ASN A 70 -2.58 -12.55 2.63
CA ASN A 70 -3.79 -13.36 2.72
C ASN A 70 -4.30 -13.58 4.15
N VAL A 71 -3.63 -13.01 5.16
CA VAL A 71 -4.07 -13.07 6.55
C VAL A 71 -5.33 -12.25 6.72
N LYS A 72 -6.35 -12.86 7.34
CA LYS A 72 -7.58 -12.17 7.67
C LYS A 72 -8.00 -12.55 9.09
N LEU A 73 -8.20 -11.54 9.93
CA LEU A 73 -8.62 -11.74 11.31
C LEU A 73 -10.15 -11.74 11.41
N PRO A 74 -10.73 -12.50 12.35
CA PRO A 74 -12.16 -12.49 12.62
C PRO A 74 -12.66 -11.09 12.92
N ALA A 75 -13.85 -10.75 12.44
CA ALA A 75 -14.47 -9.43 12.68
C ALA A 75 -14.74 -9.21 14.19
N ASN A 76 -14.85 -7.93 14.57
CA ASN A 76 -15.21 -7.49 15.92
C ASN A 76 -14.38 -8.09 17.07
N SER A 77 -13.09 -8.24 16.85
CA SER A 77 -12.14 -8.75 17.83
C SER A 77 -10.89 -7.89 17.91
N ASN A 78 -10.11 -8.09 18.98
CA ASN A 78 -8.78 -7.52 19.12
C ASN A 78 -7.74 -8.61 18.89
N ALA A 79 -6.62 -8.22 18.30
CA ALA A 79 -5.49 -9.08 18.07
C ALA A 79 -4.29 -8.63 18.89
N LEU A 80 -3.55 -9.60 19.41
CA LEU A 80 -2.24 -9.43 20.02
C LEU A 80 -1.18 -9.90 19.03
N PHE A 81 -0.07 -9.18 19.00
CA PHE A 81 1.05 -9.43 18.11
C PHE A 81 2.30 -9.60 18.94
N GLU A 82 3.05 -10.62 18.67
CA GLU A 82 4.28 -10.96 19.38
C GLU A 82 5.34 -11.39 18.39
N LEU A 83 6.60 -11.06 18.67
CA LEU A 83 7.76 -11.62 17.98
C LEU A 83 8.49 -12.53 18.98
N VAL A 84 8.53 -13.84 18.71
CA VAL A 84 9.17 -14.84 19.56
C VAL A 84 10.28 -15.53 18.76
N GLY A 85 11.52 -15.14 19.00
CA GLY A 85 12.65 -15.60 18.19
C GLY A 85 12.51 -15.11 16.73
N ASP A 86 12.40 -16.04 15.79
CA ASP A 86 12.22 -15.77 14.35
C ASP A 86 10.77 -16.01 13.88
N GLU A 87 9.81 -16.06 14.81
CA GLU A 87 8.39 -16.26 14.50
C GLU A 87 7.54 -15.07 14.98
N ALA A 88 6.74 -14.50 14.08
CA ALA A 88 5.65 -13.60 14.47
C ALA A 88 4.42 -14.44 14.83
N ILE A 89 3.82 -14.14 15.96
CA ILE A 89 2.60 -14.78 16.46
C ILE A 89 1.48 -13.75 16.53
N ILE A 90 0.35 -14.07 15.90
CA ILE A 90 -0.87 -13.27 15.97
C ILE A 90 -1.93 -14.09 16.69
N ARG A 91 -2.44 -13.59 17.81
CA ARG A 91 -3.54 -14.20 18.59
C ARG A 91 -4.80 -13.36 18.46
N CYS A 92 -5.89 -13.96 18.02
CA CYS A 92 -7.14 -13.26 17.82
C CYS A 92 -8.33 -14.20 17.99
N ASN A 93 -9.20 -13.92 18.95
CA ASN A 93 -10.46 -14.66 19.19
C ASN A 93 -10.29 -16.20 19.19
N GLY A 94 -9.28 -16.71 19.90
CA GLY A 94 -8.99 -18.14 20.00
C GLY A 94 -8.20 -18.72 18.81
N PHE A 95 -7.98 -17.96 17.74
CA PHE A 95 -7.09 -18.34 16.65
C PHE A 95 -5.66 -17.89 16.93
N ILE A 96 -4.70 -18.71 16.51
CA ILE A 96 -3.28 -18.41 16.58
C ILE A 96 -2.71 -18.60 15.17
N PHE A 97 -2.05 -17.57 14.66
CA PHE A 97 -1.33 -17.60 13.41
C PHE A 97 0.16 -17.45 13.71
N GLY A 98 0.98 -18.38 13.25
CA GLY A 98 2.44 -18.32 13.33
C GLY A 98 3.04 -18.07 11.95
N TYR A 99 4.02 -17.19 11.87
CA TYR A 99 4.73 -16.86 10.64
C TYR A 99 6.22 -16.83 10.92
N LYS A 100 6.97 -17.72 10.27
CA LYS A 100 8.41 -17.57 10.24
C LYS A 100 8.78 -16.28 9.51
N GLN A 101 9.65 -15.48 10.13
CA GLN A 101 10.06 -14.21 9.57
C GLN A 101 10.96 -14.43 8.34
N PRO A 102 10.78 -13.66 7.26
CA PRO A 102 11.60 -13.78 6.07
C PRO A 102 13.01 -13.27 6.33
N GLU A 103 13.99 -13.89 5.68
CA GLU A 103 15.33 -13.35 5.58
C GLU A 103 15.37 -12.24 4.53
N GLY A 104 16.30 -11.28 4.70
CA GLY A 104 16.55 -10.21 3.75
C GLY A 104 16.36 -8.81 4.34
N GLU A 105 17.02 -7.85 3.72
CA GLU A 105 16.90 -6.45 4.09
C GLU A 105 15.65 -5.83 3.47
N PHE A 106 14.92 -5.06 4.27
CA PHE A 106 13.81 -4.25 3.78
C PHE A 106 14.28 -2.82 3.57
N LEU A 107 13.82 -2.20 2.48
CA LEU A 107 14.14 -0.83 2.16
C LEU A 107 13.69 0.11 3.29
N ASP A 108 14.52 1.10 3.59
CA ASP A 108 14.14 2.25 4.40
C ASP A 108 13.13 3.09 3.59
N TRP A 109 11.87 2.85 3.85
CA TRP A 109 10.77 3.37 3.04
C TRP A 109 10.61 4.89 3.18
N GLU A 110 10.97 5.47 4.33
CA GLU A 110 10.88 6.91 4.56
C GLU A 110 11.83 7.67 3.62
N LYS A 111 13.03 7.14 3.40
CA LYS A 111 14.01 7.75 2.49
C LYS A 111 13.62 7.71 1.01
N VAL A 112 12.62 6.93 0.66
CA VAL A 112 12.12 6.85 -0.73
C VAL A 112 11.06 7.90 -1.02
N ILE A 113 10.41 8.41 0.02
CA ILE A 113 9.42 9.49 -0.11
C ILE A 113 10.15 10.79 -0.47
N PRO A 114 9.82 11.43 -1.61
CA PRO A 114 10.49 12.66 -2.01
C PRO A 114 10.26 13.79 -1.00
N GLU A 115 11.34 14.44 -0.58
CA GLU A 115 11.29 15.63 0.31
C GLU A 115 11.26 16.96 -0.46
N SER A 116 11.34 16.92 -1.80
CA SER A 116 11.31 18.11 -2.64
C SER A 116 9.97 18.84 -2.51
N GLU A 117 10.02 20.17 -2.74
CA GLU A 117 8.84 21.03 -2.67
C GLU A 117 7.73 20.56 -3.61
N ILE A 118 6.50 20.46 -3.08
CA ILE A 118 5.31 20.11 -3.85
C ILE A 118 4.96 21.28 -4.77
N GLN A 119 5.07 21.11 -6.07
CA GLN A 119 4.77 22.15 -7.05
C GLN A 119 3.27 22.48 -7.11
N TYR A 120 2.42 21.47 -7.09
CA TYR A 120 0.96 21.61 -7.01
C TYR A 120 0.31 20.31 -6.58
N ARG A 121 -0.91 20.40 -6.04
CA ARG A 121 -1.76 19.26 -5.70
C ARG A 121 -3.00 19.26 -6.55
N ILE A 122 -3.40 18.08 -7.03
CA ILE A 122 -4.63 17.90 -7.80
C ILE A 122 -5.43 16.77 -7.15
N GLY A 123 -6.70 17.04 -6.87
CA GLY A 123 -7.65 16.02 -6.41
C GLY A 123 -8.46 15.45 -7.57
N PHE A 124 -8.75 14.17 -7.50
CA PHE A 124 -9.65 13.48 -8.44
C PHE A 124 -10.63 12.61 -7.67
N ASN A 125 -11.82 12.40 -8.26
CA ASN A 125 -12.66 11.30 -7.81
C ASN A 125 -11.96 9.97 -8.15
N GLY A 126 -11.69 9.15 -7.13
CA GLY A 126 -10.94 7.91 -7.27
C GLY A 126 -11.58 6.93 -8.25
N ASP A 127 -12.91 6.81 -8.24
CA ASP A 127 -13.63 5.89 -9.14
C ASP A 127 -13.53 6.35 -10.60
N TYR A 128 -13.59 7.65 -10.86
CA TYR A 128 -13.45 8.19 -12.21
C TYR A 128 -12.03 8.02 -12.72
N LEU A 129 -11.02 8.29 -11.90
CA LEU A 129 -9.63 8.09 -12.27
C LEU A 129 -9.34 6.59 -12.52
N LEU A 130 -9.83 5.71 -11.64
CA LEU A 130 -9.67 4.26 -11.78
C LEU A 130 -10.32 3.77 -13.08
N SER A 131 -11.56 4.19 -13.38
CA SER A 131 -12.27 3.79 -14.59
C SER A 131 -11.58 4.28 -15.87
N ALA A 132 -11.02 5.50 -15.85
CA ALA A 132 -10.27 6.05 -16.97
C ALA A 132 -8.95 5.29 -17.21
N LEU A 133 -8.23 4.93 -16.14
CA LEU A 133 -7.01 4.09 -16.22
C LEU A 133 -7.34 2.69 -16.73
N GLN A 134 -8.43 2.07 -16.27
CA GLN A 134 -8.87 0.78 -16.78
C GLN A 134 -9.25 0.82 -18.27
N ALA A 135 -9.93 1.89 -18.70
CA ALA A 135 -10.26 2.10 -20.11
C ALA A 135 -8.99 2.33 -20.95
N ALA A 136 -8.06 3.14 -20.47
CA ALA A 136 -6.77 3.35 -21.13
C ALA A 136 -5.99 2.03 -21.27
N LYS A 137 -5.93 1.24 -20.21
CA LYS A 137 -5.28 -0.06 -20.23
C LYS A 137 -5.88 -1.02 -21.27
N LYS A 138 -7.18 -0.99 -21.52
CA LYS A 138 -7.84 -1.78 -22.58
C LYS A 138 -7.47 -1.31 -23.99
N SER A 139 -7.14 -0.02 -24.15
CA SER A 139 -6.71 0.55 -25.46
C SER A 139 -5.25 0.26 -25.76
N VAL A 140 -4.45 -0.16 -24.79
CA VAL A 140 -3.05 -0.56 -25.01
C VAL A 140 -3.06 -1.92 -25.72
N GLY A 141 -2.66 -1.95 -26.99
CA GLY A 141 -2.37 -3.20 -27.69
C GLY A 141 -1.16 -3.92 -27.06
N SER A 142 -0.98 -5.18 -27.40
CA SER A 142 0.07 -6.05 -26.85
C SER A 142 1.52 -5.55 -27.03
N SER A 143 1.74 -4.54 -27.87
CA SER A 143 3.05 -3.97 -28.19
C SER A 143 3.55 -2.87 -27.23
N PHE A 144 2.68 -2.26 -26.43
CA PHE A 144 3.07 -1.27 -25.44
C PHE A 144 2.99 -1.89 -24.03
N LYS A 145 4.05 -1.79 -23.26
CA LYS A 145 4.20 -2.33 -21.90
C LYS A 145 3.22 -1.72 -20.88
N ASN A 146 1.91 -1.72 -21.16
CA ASN A 146 0.86 -1.14 -20.32
C ASN A 146 1.12 0.33 -19.91
N ALA A 147 1.89 1.08 -20.68
CA ALA A 147 2.19 2.47 -20.40
C ALA A 147 0.97 3.35 -20.67
N VAL A 148 0.59 4.15 -19.68
CA VAL A 148 -0.42 5.20 -19.82
C VAL A 148 0.29 6.53 -19.56
N ILE A 149 0.18 7.46 -20.49
CA ILE A 149 0.75 8.81 -20.38
C ILE A 149 -0.31 9.71 -19.74
N LEU A 150 0.04 10.36 -18.65
CA LEU A 150 -0.80 11.37 -18.00
C LEU A 150 -0.28 12.76 -18.37
N GLU A 151 -1.14 13.55 -18.99
CA GLU A 151 -0.83 14.93 -19.38
C GLU A 151 -1.51 15.89 -18.40
N PHE A 152 -0.69 16.63 -17.67
CA PHE A 152 -1.11 17.67 -16.73
C PHE A 152 -0.81 19.05 -17.35
N ARG A 153 -1.74 20.00 -17.24
CA ARG A 153 -1.54 21.39 -17.70
C ARG A 153 -1.57 22.36 -16.53
N SER A 154 -2.60 22.26 -15.69
CA SER A 154 -2.73 23.02 -14.46
C SER A 154 -3.53 22.25 -13.41
N PRO A 155 -3.55 22.68 -12.13
CA PRO A 155 -4.32 22.03 -11.08
C PRO A 155 -5.85 22.07 -11.27
N THR A 156 -6.34 22.94 -12.15
CA THR A 156 -7.78 23.18 -12.36
C THR A 156 -8.28 22.65 -13.71
N GLU A 157 -7.37 22.24 -14.58
CA GLU A 157 -7.71 21.68 -15.88
C GLU A 157 -7.84 20.16 -15.84
N PRO A 158 -8.64 19.56 -16.76
CA PRO A 158 -8.73 18.12 -16.88
C PRO A 158 -7.37 17.49 -17.15
N ILE A 159 -7.10 16.33 -16.55
CA ILE A 159 -6.01 15.49 -17.02
C ILE A 159 -6.43 14.69 -18.24
N LEU A 160 -5.50 14.48 -19.15
CA LEU A 160 -5.68 13.56 -20.26
C LEU A 160 -4.85 12.30 -20.04
N LEU A 161 -5.46 11.16 -20.29
CA LEU A 161 -4.78 9.86 -20.26
C LEU A 161 -4.70 9.36 -21.71
N ARG A 162 -3.48 9.09 -22.18
CA ARG A 162 -3.21 8.60 -23.53
C ARG A 162 -2.42 7.31 -23.49
N THR A 163 -2.69 6.48 -24.47
CA THR A 163 -1.92 5.25 -24.73
C THR A 163 -1.27 5.27 -26.12
N ASN A 164 -1.81 6.09 -27.02
CA ASN A 164 -1.30 6.37 -28.34
C ASN A 164 -1.73 7.80 -28.76
N LYS A 165 -1.48 8.18 -30.02
CA LYS A 165 -1.79 9.53 -30.52
C LYS A 165 -3.28 9.83 -30.62
N ASP A 166 -4.10 8.80 -30.88
CA ASP A 166 -5.51 8.96 -31.22
C ASP A 166 -6.44 8.73 -30.03
N ASP A 167 -6.00 7.91 -29.08
CA ASP A 167 -6.79 7.59 -27.88
C ASP A 167 -6.63 8.66 -26.80
N VAL A 168 -7.77 9.13 -26.29
CA VAL A 168 -7.81 10.05 -25.16
C VAL A 168 -8.91 9.65 -24.17
N LYS A 169 -8.58 9.66 -22.90
CA LYS A 169 -9.52 9.66 -21.78
C LYS A 169 -9.28 10.92 -20.99
N MET A 170 -10.31 11.47 -20.39
CA MET A 170 -10.24 12.73 -19.68
C MET A 170 -10.90 12.59 -18.30
N VAL A 171 -10.27 13.16 -17.28
CA VAL A 171 -10.83 13.23 -15.92
C VAL A 171 -10.73 14.66 -15.41
N LEU A 172 -11.87 15.19 -14.94
CA LEU A 172 -11.93 16.51 -14.33
C LEU A 172 -11.39 16.46 -12.89
N PRO A 173 -10.61 17.48 -12.48
CA PRO A 173 -10.22 17.61 -11.08
C PRO A 173 -11.42 17.98 -10.19
N ILE A 174 -11.30 17.63 -8.91
CA ILE A 174 -12.22 18.10 -7.86
C ILE A 174 -11.52 19.15 -7.00
N LYS A 175 -12.29 20.03 -6.38
CA LYS A 175 -11.75 20.97 -5.40
C LYS A 175 -11.31 20.20 -4.15
N ILE A 176 -10.05 20.35 -3.78
CA ILE A 176 -9.53 19.87 -2.51
C ILE A 176 -9.85 20.96 -1.47
N LYS A 177 -10.49 20.57 -0.37
CA LYS A 177 -10.56 21.45 0.81
C LYS A 177 -9.23 21.28 1.56
N GLU A 178 -8.52 22.37 1.72
CA GLU A 178 -7.38 22.45 2.64
C GLU A 178 -7.81 22.37 4.09
#